data_03119ca058dae00b0bf2f2c739858d22
#
_entry.id   03119ca058dae00b0bf2f2c739858d22
#
_cell.length_a   1.000
_cell.length_b   1.000
_cell.length_c   1.000
_cell.angle_alpha   90.00
_cell.angle_beta   90.00
_cell.angle_gamma   90.00
#
_symmetry.space_group_name_H-M   'P 1'
#
loop_
_entity.id
_entity.type
_entity.pdbx_description
1 polymer ?
#
loop_
_entity_poly.entity_id
_entity_poly.type
_entity_poly.pdbx_seq_one_letter_code
_entity_poly.pdbx_strand_id
1 'polypeptide(L)'
;ERTPAWHGNSVDLGGRGISNDLPLLSVRVTSTGQMSLVRDALRAHEFYRAMGVWCDLVLINDYGNDYEQPVRDSLRDQVAASHLSDMVLEPGGAFLLEGAALSAAQRALIETASAIFLDGSEPLDAALRSRLRALPERLDAPRARLRGGFSLPEEPRDRFNGWGGFASGGYVIDLLPGRPTPAPWCNVLVNALGFGSLVSERGVGVMFAKNSRGSRLTPFTNDPLRDGEG
;
A
#
# COMPACT_ATOMS: atom_id res chain seq x y z
N GLU A 1 14.31 18.41 -4.65
CA GLU A 1 13.12 18.50 -5.53
C GLU A 1 11.88 18.32 -4.68
N ARG A 2 10.97 19.30 -4.72
CA ARG A 2 9.76 19.28 -3.90
C ARG A 2 8.78 18.29 -4.54
N THR A 3 8.45 17.25 -3.81
CA THR A 3 7.28 16.42 -4.13
C THR A 3 6.07 17.34 -4.30
N PRO A 4 5.37 17.33 -5.43
CA PRO A 4 4.20 18.18 -5.62
C PRO A 4 3.18 17.87 -4.51
N ALA A 5 2.58 18.92 -3.94
CA ALA A 5 1.56 18.80 -2.91
C ALA A 5 0.40 17.94 -3.47
N TRP A 6 0.23 16.77 -2.92
CA TRP A 6 -0.78 15.81 -3.36
C TRP A 6 -2.18 16.29 -2.95
N HIS A 7 -3.08 16.42 -3.91
CA HIS A 7 -4.49 16.78 -3.72
C HIS A 7 -5.47 15.74 -4.28
N GLY A 8 -4.98 14.55 -4.68
CA GLY A 8 -5.81 13.48 -5.24
C GLY A 8 -6.36 12.53 -4.17
N ASN A 9 -7.49 11.89 -4.45
CA ASN A 9 -8.05 10.82 -3.63
C ASN A 9 -7.75 9.48 -4.33
N SER A 10 -7.38 8.43 -3.58
CA SER A 10 -7.16 7.08 -4.12
C SER A 10 -8.37 6.51 -4.88
N VAL A 11 -9.57 7.03 -4.61
CA VAL A 11 -10.79 6.74 -5.36
C VAL A 11 -10.66 7.09 -6.85
N ASP A 12 -9.77 8.03 -7.22
CA ASP A 12 -9.56 8.44 -8.61
C ASP A 12 -8.92 7.34 -9.48
N LEU A 13 -8.27 6.35 -8.88
CA LEU A 13 -7.75 5.17 -9.58
C LEU A 13 -8.76 4.03 -9.67
N GLY A 14 -9.74 3.98 -8.77
CA GLY A 14 -10.83 3.00 -8.78
C GLY A 14 -11.64 3.02 -10.07
N GLY A 15 -11.84 4.19 -10.67
CA GLY A 15 -12.45 4.34 -12.00
C GLY A 15 -11.66 3.70 -13.16
N ARG A 16 -10.42 3.29 -12.92
CA ARG A 16 -9.55 2.58 -13.85
C ARG A 16 -9.36 1.09 -13.48
N GLY A 17 -10.11 0.60 -12.49
CA GLY A 17 -10.01 -0.77 -12.00
C GLY A 17 -8.88 -1.03 -11.00
N ILE A 18 -8.06 -0.03 -10.67
CA ILE A 18 -6.95 -0.16 -9.74
C ILE A 18 -7.47 0.06 -8.32
N SER A 19 -7.46 -1.00 -7.50
CA SER A 19 -8.07 -0.97 -6.16
C SER A 19 -7.21 -0.32 -5.08
N ASN A 20 -5.91 -0.14 -5.29
CA ASN A 20 -4.93 0.24 -4.26
C ASN A 20 -4.79 -0.74 -3.08
N ASP A 21 -5.39 -1.91 -3.16
CA ASP A 21 -5.24 -2.94 -2.14
C ASP A 21 -3.91 -3.69 -2.28
N LEU A 22 -3.31 -3.62 -3.46
CA LEU A 22 -2.02 -4.21 -3.78
C LEU A 22 -0.96 -3.13 -4.08
N PRO A 23 0.32 -3.41 -3.80
CA PRO A 23 1.41 -2.54 -4.23
C PRO A 23 1.42 -2.36 -5.75
N LEU A 24 1.71 -1.15 -6.22
CA LEU A 24 1.80 -0.87 -7.66
C LEU A 24 3.27 -0.94 -8.14
N LEU A 25 3.49 -1.71 -9.21
CA LEU A 25 4.68 -1.64 -10.04
C LEU A 25 4.30 -0.90 -11.33
N SER A 26 4.74 0.34 -11.48
CA SER A 26 4.32 1.17 -12.62
C SER A 26 5.47 1.46 -13.56
N VAL A 27 5.20 1.36 -14.86
CA VAL A 27 6.15 1.65 -15.94
C VAL A 27 5.53 2.66 -16.89
N ARG A 28 6.19 3.82 -17.06
CA ARG A 28 5.84 4.80 -18.08
C ARG A 28 6.67 4.59 -19.31
N VAL A 29 6.03 4.46 -20.46
CA VAL A 29 6.65 4.18 -21.75
C VAL A 29 6.39 5.35 -22.70
N THR A 30 7.46 5.97 -23.16
CA THR A 30 7.44 7.12 -24.09
C THR A 30 7.99 6.80 -25.47
N SER A 31 8.56 5.60 -25.67
CA SER A 31 9.11 5.18 -26.96
C SER A 31 9.12 3.66 -27.11
N THR A 32 9.15 3.17 -28.35
CA THR A 32 9.28 1.75 -28.66
C THR A 32 10.61 1.15 -28.20
N GLY A 33 11.66 1.96 -28.05
CA GLY A 33 12.97 1.53 -27.53
C GLY A 33 12.94 1.05 -26.07
N GLN A 34 11.86 1.37 -25.33
CA GLN A 34 11.71 1.00 -23.91
C GLN A 34 11.00 -0.35 -23.70
N MET A 35 10.70 -1.09 -24.76
CA MET A 35 10.02 -2.41 -24.66
C MET A 35 10.83 -3.46 -23.90
N SER A 36 12.16 -3.33 -23.83
CA SER A 36 12.98 -4.20 -22.96
C SER A 36 12.65 -3.99 -21.47
N LEU A 37 12.45 -2.74 -21.03
CA LEU A 37 12.05 -2.42 -19.66
C LEU A 37 10.68 -3.03 -19.32
N VAL A 38 9.73 -3.00 -20.25
CA VAL A 38 8.43 -3.63 -20.08
C VAL A 38 8.55 -5.14 -19.88
N ARG A 39 9.38 -5.80 -20.69
CA ARG A 39 9.64 -7.24 -20.53
C ARG A 39 10.28 -7.56 -19.18
N ASP A 40 11.22 -6.74 -18.74
CA ASP A 40 11.87 -6.93 -17.44
C ASP A 40 10.89 -6.70 -16.28
N ALA A 41 9.97 -5.71 -16.40
CA ALA A 41 8.91 -5.51 -15.42
C ALA A 41 7.91 -6.68 -15.38
N LEU A 42 7.53 -7.25 -16.53
CA LEU A 42 6.68 -8.45 -16.62
C LEU A 42 7.36 -9.66 -15.96
N ARG A 43 8.66 -9.88 -16.20
CA ARG A 43 9.44 -10.95 -15.55
C ARG A 43 9.57 -10.73 -14.04
N ALA A 44 9.78 -9.48 -13.63
CA ALA A 44 9.84 -9.14 -12.21
C ALA A 44 8.50 -9.42 -11.53
N HIS A 45 7.40 -9.05 -12.17
CA HIS A 45 6.06 -9.35 -11.68
C HIS A 45 5.80 -10.86 -11.56
N GLU A 46 6.18 -11.65 -12.57
CA GLU A 46 6.10 -13.11 -12.55
C GLU A 46 6.89 -13.70 -11.38
N PHE A 47 8.11 -13.21 -11.17
CA PHE A 47 8.95 -13.62 -10.05
C PHE A 47 8.31 -13.26 -8.69
N TYR A 48 7.80 -12.04 -8.52
CA TYR A 48 7.11 -11.65 -7.29
C TYR A 48 5.91 -12.55 -7.00
N ARG A 49 5.13 -12.84 -8.02
CA ARG A 49 3.97 -13.73 -7.89
C ARG A 49 4.38 -15.16 -7.51
N ALA A 50 5.44 -15.68 -8.09
CA ALA A 50 6.00 -16.99 -7.72
C ALA A 50 6.50 -17.03 -6.27
N MET A 51 6.96 -15.89 -5.75
CA MET A 51 7.37 -15.73 -4.35
C MET A 51 6.21 -15.43 -3.40
N GLY A 52 4.97 -15.42 -3.88
CA GLY A 52 3.77 -15.13 -3.08
C GLY A 52 3.55 -13.64 -2.82
N VAL A 53 4.27 -12.75 -3.50
CA VAL A 53 4.07 -11.30 -3.42
C VAL A 53 3.14 -10.86 -4.55
N TRP A 54 1.95 -10.40 -4.18
CA TRP A 54 0.96 -9.89 -5.12
C TRP A 54 1.14 -8.38 -5.31
N CYS A 55 1.15 -7.95 -6.56
CA CYS A 55 1.21 -6.53 -6.93
C CYS A 55 0.47 -6.30 -8.25
N ASP A 56 0.01 -5.09 -8.48
CA ASP A 56 -0.58 -4.65 -9.74
C ASP A 56 0.52 -4.11 -10.65
N LEU A 57 0.56 -4.54 -11.92
CA LEU A 57 1.46 -3.99 -12.93
C LEU A 57 0.73 -2.94 -13.74
N VAL A 58 1.14 -1.68 -13.63
CA VAL A 58 0.55 -0.55 -14.36
C VAL A 58 1.48 -0.12 -15.48
N LEU A 59 1.07 -0.30 -16.72
CA LEU A 59 1.79 0.12 -17.91
C LEU A 59 1.14 1.38 -18.50
N ILE A 60 1.87 2.49 -18.51
CA ILE A 60 1.38 3.78 -18.97
C ILE A 60 1.98 4.05 -20.35
N ASN A 61 1.13 4.06 -21.37
CA ASN A 61 1.48 4.51 -22.71
C ASN A 61 1.51 6.03 -22.76
N ASP A 62 2.68 6.62 -22.71
CA ASP A 62 2.88 8.07 -22.78
C ASP A 62 3.61 8.47 -24.09
N TYR A 63 3.48 7.62 -25.11
CA TYR A 63 3.93 7.90 -26.47
C TYR A 63 3.02 8.93 -27.11
N GLY A 64 3.59 9.81 -27.92
CA GLY A 64 2.85 10.89 -28.56
C GLY A 64 1.63 10.42 -29.37
N ASN A 65 0.77 11.36 -29.74
CA ASN A 65 -0.50 11.12 -30.40
C ASN A 65 -0.33 10.77 -31.90
N ASP A 66 0.46 9.75 -32.23
CA ASP A 66 0.57 9.25 -33.60
C ASP A 66 -0.60 8.33 -33.95
N TYR A 67 -1.06 8.43 -35.19
CA TYR A 67 -2.17 7.60 -35.70
C TYR A 67 -1.89 6.08 -35.60
N GLU A 68 -0.63 5.67 -35.74
CA GLU A 68 -0.23 4.26 -35.76
C GLU A 68 -0.09 3.62 -34.36
N GLN A 69 0.01 4.37 -33.28
CA GLN A 69 0.10 3.94 -31.87
C GLN A 69 0.98 2.69 -31.61
N PRO A 70 2.22 2.64 -32.11
CA PRO A 70 3.07 1.43 -32.08
C PRO A 70 3.42 0.98 -30.66
N VAL A 71 3.51 1.91 -29.71
CA VAL A 71 3.79 1.59 -28.28
C VAL A 71 2.62 0.86 -27.66
N ARG A 72 1.38 1.32 -27.91
CA ARG A 72 0.18 0.67 -27.39
C ARG A 72 0.05 -0.77 -27.85
N ASP A 73 0.25 -0.99 -29.15
CA ASP A 73 0.12 -2.32 -29.73
C ASP A 73 1.24 -3.25 -29.21
N SER A 74 2.49 -2.75 -29.11
CA SER A 74 3.59 -3.49 -28.52
C SER A 74 3.37 -3.83 -27.04
N LEU A 75 2.76 -2.94 -26.25
CA LEU A 75 2.41 -3.21 -24.85
C LEU A 75 1.37 -4.32 -24.75
N ARG A 76 0.32 -4.27 -25.57
CA ARG A 76 -0.71 -5.32 -25.63
C ARG A 76 -0.13 -6.67 -26.00
N ASP A 77 0.72 -6.70 -27.03
CA ASP A 77 1.36 -7.93 -27.49
C ASP A 77 2.24 -8.54 -26.39
N GLN A 78 3.01 -7.71 -25.68
CA GLN A 78 3.85 -8.20 -24.59
C GLN A 78 3.05 -8.74 -23.39
N VAL A 79 1.96 -8.08 -23.02
CA VAL A 79 1.05 -8.55 -21.96
C VAL A 79 0.36 -9.84 -22.42
N ALA A 80 -0.14 -9.90 -23.66
CA ALA A 80 -0.78 -11.10 -24.19
C ALA A 80 0.17 -12.31 -24.27
N ALA A 81 1.46 -12.07 -24.51
CA ALA A 81 2.50 -13.10 -24.54
C ALA A 81 3.06 -13.44 -23.15
N SER A 82 2.56 -12.82 -22.08
CA SER A 82 3.07 -13.02 -20.71
C SER A 82 2.11 -13.89 -19.88
N HIS A 83 2.54 -14.18 -18.65
CA HIS A 83 1.73 -14.84 -17.62
C HIS A 83 0.48 -14.01 -17.19
N LEU A 84 0.36 -12.77 -17.65
CA LEU A 84 -0.76 -11.87 -17.34
C LEU A 84 -1.81 -11.77 -18.46
N SER A 85 -1.72 -12.62 -19.49
CA SER A 85 -2.66 -12.62 -20.61
C SER A 85 -4.13 -12.65 -20.20
N ASP A 86 -4.46 -13.43 -19.18
CA ASP A 86 -5.82 -13.66 -18.68
C ASP A 86 -6.15 -12.81 -17.45
N MET A 87 -5.25 -11.90 -17.06
CA MET A 87 -5.38 -11.07 -15.86
C MET A 87 -5.29 -9.57 -16.16
N VAL A 88 -5.78 -9.17 -17.31
CA VAL A 88 -5.87 -7.75 -17.68
C VAL A 88 -7.06 -7.12 -16.96
N LEU A 89 -6.83 -6.01 -16.25
CA LEU A 89 -7.78 -5.30 -15.39
C LEU A 89 -8.27 -6.08 -14.16
N GLU A 90 -7.56 -7.13 -13.78
CA GLU A 90 -7.85 -7.89 -12.56
C GLU A 90 -6.82 -7.57 -11.47
N PRO A 91 -7.18 -7.64 -10.17
CA PRO A 91 -6.24 -7.46 -9.08
C PRO A 91 -5.07 -8.45 -9.14
N GLY A 92 -3.85 -7.95 -9.00
CA GLY A 92 -2.63 -8.73 -9.17
C GLY A 92 -2.27 -9.01 -10.62
N GLY A 93 -2.87 -8.29 -11.55
CA GLY A 93 -2.71 -8.41 -12.99
C GLY A 93 -2.09 -7.17 -13.64
N ALA A 94 -2.39 -6.95 -14.93
CA ALA A 94 -1.89 -5.84 -15.73
C ALA A 94 -2.97 -4.79 -16.02
N PHE A 95 -2.60 -3.53 -15.86
CA PHE A 95 -3.41 -2.36 -16.19
C PHE A 95 -2.70 -1.55 -17.25
N LEU A 96 -3.30 -1.46 -18.45
CA LEU A 96 -2.77 -0.67 -19.55
C LEU A 96 -3.51 0.68 -19.58
N LEU A 97 -2.78 1.76 -19.33
CA LEU A 97 -3.33 3.10 -19.28
C LEU A 97 -2.79 3.97 -20.41
N GLU A 98 -3.70 4.72 -21.04
CA GLU A 98 -3.31 5.73 -22.01
C GLU A 98 -2.97 7.02 -21.26
N GLY A 99 -1.72 7.45 -21.34
CA GLY A 99 -1.24 8.64 -20.67
C GLY A 99 -2.03 9.90 -21.06
N ALA A 100 -2.41 10.05 -22.34
CA ALA A 100 -3.23 11.16 -22.80
C ALA A 100 -4.62 11.23 -22.12
N ALA A 101 -5.14 10.10 -21.64
CA ALA A 101 -6.42 10.02 -20.92
C ALA A 101 -6.29 10.21 -19.40
N LEU A 102 -5.08 10.42 -18.88
CA LEU A 102 -4.82 10.66 -17.46
C LEU A 102 -4.76 12.17 -17.19
N SER A 103 -5.49 12.62 -16.19
CA SER A 103 -5.33 13.98 -15.66
C SER A 103 -3.96 14.13 -14.97
N ALA A 104 -3.50 15.37 -14.79
CA ALA A 104 -2.26 15.63 -14.05
C ALA A 104 -2.31 15.08 -12.60
N ALA A 105 -3.49 15.15 -11.96
CA ALA A 105 -3.70 14.59 -10.63
C ALA A 105 -3.60 13.06 -10.61
N GLN A 106 -4.17 12.37 -11.59
CA GLN A 106 -4.07 10.92 -11.71
C GLN A 106 -2.63 10.46 -11.99
N ARG A 107 -1.88 11.18 -12.84
CA ARG A 107 -0.46 10.90 -13.09
C ARG A 107 0.36 11.01 -11.80
N ALA A 108 0.22 12.13 -11.09
CA ALA A 108 0.92 12.35 -9.82
C ALA A 108 0.52 11.30 -8.76
N LEU A 109 -0.74 10.88 -8.76
CA LEU A 109 -1.23 9.84 -7.86
C LEU A 109 -0.58 8.49 -8.16
N ILE A 110 -0.54 8.05 -9.41
CA ILE A 110 0.11 6.79 -9.80
C ILE A 110 1.60 6.83 -9.43
N GLU A 111 2.30 7.92 -9.75
CA GLU A 111 3.71 8.07 -9.44
C GLU A 111 3.99 8.00 -7.92
N THR A 112 3.14 8.66 -7.11
CA THR A 112 3.30 8.70 -5.66
C THR A 112 2.86 7.40 -4.98
N ALA A 113 1.79 6.76 -5.46
CA ALA A 113 1.25 5.53 -4.89
C ALA A 113 2.05 4.28 -5.30
N SER A 114 2.86 4.37 -6.35
CA SER A 114 3.65 3.24 -6.82
C SER A 114 4.77 2.89 -5.84
N ALA A 115 4.81 1.64 -5.41
CA ALA A 115 5.94 1.09 -4.67
C ALA A 115 7.23 1.19 -5.50
N ILE A 116 7.10 0.95 -6.82
CA ILE A 116 8.17 1.12 -7.81
C ILE A 116 7.57 1.83 -9.01
N PHE A 117 8.11 3.01 -9.35
CA PHE A 117 7.76 3.75 -10.56
C PHE A 117 8.98 3.86 -11.46
N LEU A 118 8.86 3.38 -12.70
CA LEU A 118 9.89 3.38 -13.72
C LEU A 118 9.45 4.36 -14.82
N ASP A 119 10.20 5.43 -15.01
CA ASP A 119 9.87 6.45 -16.01
C ASP A 119 10.45 6.19 -17.39
N GLY A 120 11.13 5.05 -17.54
CA GLY A 120 11.76 4.66 -18.79
C GLY A 120 13.12 5.30 -19.07
N SER A 121 13.63 6.14 -18.17
CA SER A 121 14.94 6.81 -18.34
C SER A 121 16.12 5.87 -18.09
N GLU A 122 15.93 4.82 -17.30
CA GLU A 122 16.98 3.88 -16.92
C GLU A 122 16.48 2.42 -16.91
N PRO A 123 17.40 1.43 -17.01
CA PRO A 123 17.06 0.01 -16.88
C PRO A 123 16.52 -0.33 -15.49
N LEU A 124 15.71 -1.39 -15.39
CA LEU A 124 15.07 -1.83 -14.15
C LEU A 124 16.07 -2.04 -13.00
N ASP A 125 17.22 -2.67 -13.26
CA ASP A 125 18.21 -2.95 -12.23
C ASP A 125 18.86 -1.67 -11.67
N ALA A 126 19.07 -0.66 -12.50
CA ALA A 126 19.59 0.64 -12.09
C ALA A 126 18.56 1.40 -11.24
N ALA A 127 17.29 1.44 -11.67
CA ALA A 127 16.20 2.04 -10.94
C ALA A 127 15.99 1.39 -9.56
N LEU A 128 16.03 0.05 -9.49
CA LEU A 128 15.91 -0.68 -8.22
C LEU A 128 17.09 -0.40 -7.28
N ARG A 129 18.32 -0.38 -7.79
CA ARG A 129 19.51 -0.06 -6.97
C ARG A 129 19.46 1.36 -6.44
N SER A 130 19.02 2.32 -7.26
CA SER A 130 18.84 3.72 -6.84
C SER A 130 17.84 3.82 -5.70
N ARG A 131 16.70 3.14 -5.81
CA ARG A 131 15.67 3.12 -4.78
C ARG A 131 16.12 2.41 -3.50
N LEU A 132 16.81 1.28 -3.61
CA LEU A 132 17.36 0.58 -2.44
C LEU A 132 18.37 1.43 -1.67
N ARG A 133 19.17 2.26 -2.37
CA ARG A 133 20.07 3.21 -1.73
C ARG A 133 19.37 4.39 -1.08
N ALA A 134 18.22 4.77 -1.60
CA ALA A 134 17.39 5.86 -1.06
C ALA A 134 16.49 5.43 0.10
N LEU A 135 16.31 4.10 0.32
CA LEU A 135 15.64 3.64 1.51
C LEU A 135 16.48 4.04 2.72
N PRO A 136 15.88 4.74 3.71
CA PRO A 136 16.60 5.03 4.94
C PRO A 136 17.09 3.68 5.49
N GLU A 137 18.38 3.61 5.87
CA GLU A 137 18.83 2.50 6.70
C GLU A 137 17.76 2.33 7.78
N ARG A 138 17.24 1.09 7.91
CA ARG A 138 16.31 0.80 8.98
C ARG A 138 16.99 1.32 10.24
N LEU A 139 16.56 2.50 10.66
CA LEU A 139 16.83 2.91 12.01
C LEU A 139 16.15 1.81 12.83
N ASP A 140 16.95 0.92 13.40
CA ASP A 140 16.53 0.14 14.54
C ASP A 140 16.16 1.18 15.60
N ALA A 141 14.93 1.68 15.47
CA ALA A 141 14.37 2.53 16.51
C ALA A 141 14.56 1.71 17.78
N PRO A 142 15.30 2.22 18.75
CA PRO A 142 15.48 1.50 19.99
C PRO A 142 14.07 1.19 20.45
N ARG A 143 13.70 -0.10 20.47
CA ARG A 143 12.44 -0.54 21.03
C ARG A 143 12.45 0.03 22.43
N ALA A 144 11.70 1.10 22.64
CA ALA A 144 11.53 1.69 23.95
C ALA A 144 10.88 0.56 24.78
N ARG A 145 11.74 -0.20 25.48
CA ARG A 145 11.23 -1.09 26.50
C ARG A 145 10.62 -0.15 27.50
N LEU A 146 9.31 -0.10 27.53
CA LEU A 146 8.58 0.51 28.63
C LEU A 146 9.03 -0.21 29.90
N ARG A 147 10.10 0.29 30.50
CA ARG A 147 10.58 -0.09 31.83
C ARG A 147 9.69 0.64 32.83
N GLY A 148 8.55 0.09 33.07
CA GLY A 148 7.66 0.52 34.10
C GLY A 148 6.57 -0.53 34.22
N GLY A 149 6.51 -1.23 35.33
CA GLY A 149 5.37 -2.06 35.67
C GLY A 149 4.16 -1.13 35.74
N PHE A 150 3.27 -1.18 34.74
CA PHE A 150 1.94 -0.64 34.88
C PHE A 150 1.22 -1.48 35.90
N SER A 151 1.10 -0.98 37.13
CA SER A 151 0.08 -1.49 38.04
C SER A 151 -1.22 -0.82 37.64
N LEU A 152 -2.15 -1.59 37.11
CA LEU A 152 -3.49 -1.11 36.89
C LEU A 152 -4.11 -0.75 38.25
N PRO A 153 -4.78 0.39 38.40
CA PRO A 153 -5.52 0.69 39.62
C PRO A 153 -6.53 -0.42 39.87
N GLU A 154 -6.52 -1.00 41.08
CA GLU A 154 -7.53 -1.94 41.55
C GLU A 154 -8.86 -1.21 41.82
N GLU A 155 -9.50 -0.74 40.75
CA GLU A 155 -10.86 -0.22 40.83
C GLU A 155 -11.86 -1.37 40.67
N PRO A 156 -12.92 -1.43 41.50
CA PRO A 156 -14.00 -2.38 41.29
C PRO A 156 -14.63 -2.19 39.91
N ARG A 157 -14.80 -3.30 39.19
CA ARG A 157 -15.38 -3.27 37.87
C ARG A 157 -16.82 -3.73 37.90
N ASP A 158 -17.72 -2.87 37.48
CA ASP A 158 -19.13 -3.24 37.30
C ASP A 158 -19.26 -4.09 36.02
N ARG A 159 -20.14 -5.11 36.08
CA ARG A 159 -20.42 -6.03 34.98
C ARG A 159 -19.17 -6.69 34.38
N PHE A 160 -18.25 -7.13 35.22
CA PHE A 160 -17.06 -7.83 34.79
C PHE A 160 -17.39 -9.12 34.03
N ASN A 161 -16.86 -9.28 32.83
CA ASN A 161 -17.12 -10.43 31.93
C ASN A 161 -15.98 -11.44 31.83
N GLY A 162 -14.98 -11.32 32.69
CA GLY A 162 -13.79 -12.16 32.69
C GLY A 162 -12.56 -11.54 31.99
N TRP A 163 -12.73 -10.52 31.15
CA TRP A 163 -11.65 -9.76 30.50
C TRP A 163 -11.67 -8.28 30.86
N GLY A 164 -12.83 -7.74 31.15
CA GLY A 164 -12.99 -6.33 31.46
C GLY A 164 -14.34 -6.01 32.06
N GLY A 165 -14.51 -4.76 32.46
CA GLY A 165 -15.75 -4.23 33.03
C GLY A 165 -15.75 -2.70 33.05
N PHE A 166 -16.83 -2.12 33.49
CA PHE A 166 -16.95 -0.68 33.61
C PHE A 166 -16.28 -0.17 34.88
N ALA A 167 -15.50 0.90 34.73
CA ALA A 167 -14.91 1.67 35.82
C ALA A 167 -15.18 3.16 35.61
N SER A 168 -14.76 4.00 36.55
CA SER A 168 -14.94 5.45 36.43
C SER A 168 -14.27 5.97 35.16
N GLY A 169 -15.07 6.31 34.16
CA GLY A 169 -14.61 6.90 32.91
C GLY A 169 -14.61 6.01 31.67
N GLY A 170 -14.94 4.71 31.77
CA GLY A 170 -15.03 3.88 30.60
C GLY A 170 -15.06 2.37 30.85
N TYR A 171 -14.92 1.61 29.81
CA TYR A 171 -14.76 0.16 29.87
C TYR A 171 -13.27 -0.18 29.91
N VAL A 172 -12.85 -0.89 30.92
CA VAL A 172 -11.45 -1.27 31.13
C VAL A 172 -11.27 -2.75 30.84
N ILE A 173 -10.30 -3.08 30.00
CA ILE A 173 -9.95 -4.44 29.64
C ILE A 173 -8.61 -4.78 30.30
N ASP A 174 -8.56 -5.88 31.05
CA ASP A 174 -7.36 -6.36 31.70
C ASP A 174 -6.64 -7.37 30.82
N LEU A 175 -5.53 -6.93 30.22
CA LEU A 175 -4.70 -7.79 29.39
C LEU A 175 -3.65 -8.48 30.28
N LEU A 176 -3.77 -9.79 30.42
CA LEU A 176 -2.79 -10.61 31.13
C LEU A 176 -1.86 -11.31 30.14
N PRO A 177 -0.59 -11.51 30.45
CA PRO A 177 0.33 -12.26 29.62
C PRO A 177 -0.23 -13.64 29.25
N GLY A 178 -0.29 -13.96 27.95
CA GLY A 178 -0.79 -15.24 27.45
C GLY A 178 -2.32 -15.40 27.47
N ARG A 179 -3.08 -14.37 27.81
CA ARG A 179 -4.54 -14.38 27.83
C ARG A 179 -5.11 -13.25 26.96
N PRO A 180 -5.11 -13.41 25.63
CA PRO A 180 -5.71 -12.43 24.74
C PRO A 180 -7.24 -12.36 24.92
N THR A 181 -7.87 -11.30 24.43
CA THR A 181 -9.33 -11.24 24.35
C THR A 181 -9.86 -12.33 23.41
N PRO A 182 -11.14 -12.77 23.56
CA PRO A 182 -11.71 -13.86 22.73
C PRO A 182 -11.70 -13.59 21.24
N ALA A 183 -11.71 -12.32 20.87
CA ALA A 183 -11.53 -11.80 19.53
C ALA A 183 -10.73 -10.49 19.65
N PRO A 184 -10.06 -10.01 18.58
CA PRO A 184 -9.37 -8.73 18.63
C PRO A 184 -10.38 -7.59 18.89
N TRP A 185 -10.50 -7.17 20.15
CA TRP A 185 -11.35 -6.04 20.51
C TRP A 185 -10.64 -4.76 20.15
N CYS A 186 -11.25 -4.01 19.23
CA CYS A 186 -10.66 -2.82 18.67
C CYS A 186 -11.40 -1.57 19.09
N ASN A 187 -10.66 -0.50 19.30
CA ASN A 187 -11.20 0.85 19.45
C ASN A 187 -10.68 1.74 18.31
N VAL A 188 -11.58 2.50 17.69
CA VAL A 188 -11.25 3.44 16.62
C VAL A 188 -11.23 4.85 17.19
N LEU A 189 -10.06 5.44 17.26
CA LEU A 189 -9.85 6.82 17.70
C LEU A 189 -9.73 7.71 16.47
N VAL A 190 -10.57 8.72 16.36
CA VAL A 190 -10.58 9.67 15.23
C VAL A 190 -10.71 11.08 15.73
N ASN A 191 -9.93 11.99 15.17
CA ASN A 191 -10.06 13.42 15.43
C ASN A 191 -10.87 14.13 14.33
N ALA A 192 -11.27 15.39 14.58
CA ALA A 192 -12.05 16.19 13.65
C ALA A 192 -11.33 16.48 12.30
N LEU A 193 -10.01 16.35 12.24
CA LEU A 193 -9.20 16.52 11.03
C LEU A 193 -9.11 15.25 10.17
N GLY A 194 -9.73 14.15 10.64
CA GLY A 194 -9.76 12.89 9.94
C GLY A 194 -8.52 12.01 10.14
N PHE A 195 -7.66 12.35 11.11
CA PHE A 195 -6.63 11.40 11.56
C PHE A 195 -7.26 10.41 12.51
N GLY A 196 -6.96 9.14 12.30
CA GLY A 196 -7.46 8.08 13.15
C GLY A 196 -6.45 6.98 13.38
N SER A 197 -6.74 6.19 14.39
CA SER A 197 -5.98 5.00 14.76
C SER A 197 -6.92 3.89 15.17
N LEU A 198 -6.57 2.67 14.80
CA LEU A 198 -7.19 1.47 15.31
C LEU A 198 -6.30 0.94 16.44
N VAL A 199 -6.83 0.87 17.64
CA VAL A 199 -6.14 0.36 18.82
C VAL A 199 -6.78 -0.96 19.22
N SER A 200 -5.97 -1.98 19.43
CA SER A 200 -6.40 -3.29 19.91
C SER A 200 -5.61 -3.70 21.17
N GLU A 201 -5.85 -4.89 21.64
CA GLU A 201 -5.07 -5.53 22.69
C GLU A 201 -3.57 -5.64 22.37
N ARG A 202 -3.20 -5.51 21.08
CA ARG A 202 -1.81 -5.57 20.61
C ARG A 202 -1.15 -4.19 20.50
N GLY A 203 -1.86 -3.14 20.85
CA GLY A 203 -1.41 -1.78 20.78
C GLY A 203 -2.03 -0.99 19.63
N VAL A 204 -1.30 -0.02 19.10
CA VAL A 204 -1.74 0.83 17.98
C VAL A 204 -1.36 0.14 16.66
N GLY A 205 -2.31 -0.54 16.04
CA GLY A 205 -2.04 -1.35 14.85
C GLY A 205 -2.10 -0.58 13.53
N VAL A 206 -3.07 0.31 13.38
CA VAL A 206 -3.32 1.03 12.12
C VAL A 206 -3.50 2.51 12.38
N MET A 207 -2.74 3.33 11.64
CA MET A 207 -2.92 4.78 11.59
C MET A 207 -3.33 5.19 10.18
N PHE A 208 -4.29 6.09 10.08
CA PHE A 208 -4.80 6.55 8.79
C PHE A 208 -5.13 8.05 8.82
N ALA A 209 -5.16 8.64 7.63
CA ALA A 209 -5.61 10.01 7.41
C ALA A 209 -6.85 9.98 6.52
N LYS A 210 -7.94 10.63 6.95
CA LYS A 210 -9.24 10.73 6.28
C LYS A 210 -10.02 9.42 6.15
N ASN A 211 -9.44 8.34 5.64
CA ASN A 211 -10.10 7.05 5.62
C ASN A 211 -9.12 5.89 5.80
N SER A 212 -9.60 4.80 6.40
CA SER A 212 -8.79 3.65 6.76
C SER A 212 -8.36 2.77 5.58
N ARG A 213 -8.96 2.91 4.41
CA ARG A 213 -8.61 2.11 3.21
C ARG A 213 -7.65 2.83 2.28
N GLY A 214 -7.92 4.11 2.00
CA GLY A 214 -7.22 4.85 0.97
C GLY A 214 -6.04 5.70 1.46
N SER A 215 -5.92 5.93 2.76
CA SER A 215 -4.90 6.85 3.29
C SER A 215 -4.28 6.29 4.56
N ARG A 216 -3.80 5.05 4.52
CA ARG A 216 -3.07 4.44 5.63
C ARG A 216 -1.66 4.99 5.74
N LEU A 217 -1.24 5.21 6.97
CA LEU A 217 0.09 5.70 7.32
C LEU A 217 0.98 4.56 7.81
N THR A 218 0.41 3.45 8.27
CA THR A 218 1.12 2.26 8.72
C THR A 218 1.05 1.14 7.69
N PRO A 219 2.02 0.23 7.64
CA PRO A 219 1.95 -0.97 6.84
C PRO A 219 0.67 -1.78 7.12
N PHE A 220 0.18 -2.46 6.11
CA PHE A 220 -1.08 -3.18 6.20
C PHE A 220 -1.06 -4.45 5.35
N THR A 221 -1.40 -5.57 5.96
CA THR A 221 -1.51 -6.86 5.29
C THR A 221 -2.95 -7.35 5.16
N ASN A 222 -3.93 -6.58 5.64
CA ASN A 222 -5.34 -6.96 5.78
C ASN A 222 -5.56 -8.20 6.69
N ASP A 223 -4.59 -8.49 7.50
CA ASP A 223 -4.63 -9.58 8.46
C ASP A 223 -4.34 -9.00 9.87
N PRO A 224 -5.36 -8.81 10.72
CA PRO A 224 -5.18 -8.24 12.04
C PRO A 224 -4.29 -9.09 12.96
N LEU A 225 -3.98 -10.33 12.56
CA LEU A 225 -3.04 -11.20 13.28
C LEU A 225 -1.59 -10.98 12.84
N ARG A 226 -1.37 -10.46 11.63
CA ARG A 226 -0.05 -10.24 11.02
C ARG A 226 0.34 -8.78 10.95
N ASP A 227 -0.63 -7.88 10.98
CA ASP A 227 -0.34 -6.45 11.01
C ASP A 227 0.42 -6.16 12.29
N GLY A 228 1.71 -5.90 12.10
CA GLY A 228 2.64 -5.69 13.19
C GLY A 228 2.17 -4.55 14.07
N GLU A 229 2.42 -4.73 15.34
CA GLU A 229 2.29 -3.68 16.35
C GLU A 229 3.15 -2.49 15.91
N GLY A 230 2.54 -1.28 15.89
CA GLY A 230 3.26 -0.04 15.59
C GLY A 230 4.30 0.30 16.67
#